data_84a493ee12101e271b5a22312b6029e7
#
_entry.id   84a493ee12101e271b5a22312b6029e7
#
_cell.length_a   1.000
_cell.length_b   1.000
_cell.length_c   1.000
_cell.angle_alpha   90.00
_cell.angle_beta   90.00
_cell.angle_gamma   90.00
#
_symmetry.space_group_name_H-M   'P 1'
#
loop_
_entity.id
_entity.type
_entity.pdbx_description
1 polymer ?
#
loop_
_entity_poly.entity_id
_entity_poly.type
_entity_poly.pdbx_seq_one_letter_code
_entity_poly.pdbx_strand_id
1 'polypeptide(L)' 'MSIDAHLATLEKKHGDLEAELRTVQAQPSVHDEMIADIKRRKLRLKDQINRLRSDTQH' A
#
# COMPACT_ATOMS: atom_id res chain seq x y z
N MET A 1 -12.80 -11.95 -12.13
CA MET A 1 -12.49 -10.52 -11.90
C MET A 1 -11.49 -10.04 -12.93
N SER A 2 -11.68 -8.85 -13.44
CA SER A 2 -10.72 -8.28 -14.39
C SER A 2 -9.46 -7.82 -13.66
N ILE A 3 -8.35 -7.76 -14.40
CA ILE A 3 -7.09 -7.26 -13.87
C ILE A 3 -7.24 -5.80 -13.43
N ASP A 4 -8.03 -5.02 -14.18
CA ASP A 4 -8.27 -3.62 -13.84
C ASP A 4 -8.97 -3.46 -12.49
N ALA A 5 -9.96 -4.30 -12.21
CA ALA A 5 -10.66 -4.27 -10.93
C ALA A 5 -9.73 -4.66 -9.78
N HIS A 6 -8.88 -5.67 -10.01
CA HIS A 6 -7.91 -6.09 -9.01
C HIS A 6 -6.87 -5.02 -8.74
N LEU A 7 -6.38 -4.39 -9.80
CA LEU A 7 -5.41 -3.30 -9.70
C LEU A 7 -6.00 -2.12 -8.93
N ALA A 8 -7.25 -1.74 -9.23
CA ALA A 8 -7.93 -0.65 -8.51
C ALA A 8 -8.06 -0.96 -7.02
N THR A 9 -8.36 -2.22 -6.68
CA THR A 9 -8.45 -2.65 -5.28
C THR A 9 -7.10 -2.51 -4.57
N LEU A 10 -6.02 -2.92 -5.22
CA LEU A 10 -4.67 -2.80 -4.66
C LEU A 10 -4.25 -1.35 -4.49
N GLU A 11 -4.57 -0.51 -5.46
CA GLU A 11 -4.26 0.92 -5.39
C GLU A 11 -5.02 1.59 -4.24
N LYS A 12 -6.28 1.21 -4.05
CA LYS A 12 -7.07 1.71 -2.93
C LYS A 12 -6.45 1.31 -1.59
N LYS A 13 -6.06 0.04 -1.45
CA LYS A 13 -5.41 -0.43 -0.23
C LYS A 13 -4.10 0.30 0.04
N HIS A 14 -3.34 0.58 -1.01
CA HIS A 14 -2.09 1.34 -0.90
C HIS A 14 -2.37 2.75 -0.38
N GLY A 15 -3.38 3.42 -0.93
CA GLY A 15 -3.79 4.74 -0.46
C GLY A 15 -4.26 4.74 0.99
N ASP A 16 -5.02 3.70 1.38
CA ASP A 16 -5.48 3.55 2.76
C ASP A 16 -4.30 3.40 3.73
N LEU A 17 -3.27 2.65 3.34
CA LEU A 17 -2.07 2.50 4.17
C LEU A 17 -1.28 3.80 4.26
N GLU A 18 -1.22 4.58 3.20
CA GLU A 18 -0.58 5.90 3.23
C GLU A 18 -1.29 6.84 4.21
N ALA A 19 -2.63 6.84 4.18
CA ALA A 19 -3.42 7.65 5.09
C ALA A 19 -3.21 7.20 6.53
N GLU A 20 -3.20 5.89 6.77
CA GLU A 20 -2.94 5.33 8.10
C GLU A 20 -1.55 5.72 8.59
N LEU A 21 -0.56 5.67 7.73
CA LEU A 21 0.82 6.05 8.08
C LEU A 21 0.88 7.52 8.51
N ARG A 22 0.23 8.40 7.77
CA ARG A 22 0.18 9.83 8.14
C ARG A 22 -0.47 10.03 9.50
N THR A 23 -1.57 9.33 9.75
CA THR A 23 -2.27 9.41 11.03
C THR A 23 -1.38 8.96 12.18
N VAL A 24 -0.70 7.83 12.02
CA VAL A 24 0.20 7.30 13.03
C VAL A 24 1.39 8.23 13.26
N GLN A 25 1.98 8.76 12.20
CA GLN A 25 3.12 9.68 12.32
C GLN A 25 2.75 11.01 12.98
N ALA A 26 1.49 11.43 12.90
CA ALA A 26 1.03 12.66 13.52
C ALA A 26 0.77 12.51 15.02
N GLN A 27 0.71 11.28 15.54
CA GLN A 27 0.46 11.04 16.96
C GLN A 27 1.74 11.23 17.78
N PRO A 28 1.65 11.86 18.96
CA PRO A 28 2.83 12.13 19.78
C PRO A 28 3.44 10.89 20.41
N SER A 29 2.69 9.80 20.55
CA SER A 29 3.19 8.55 21.11
C SER A 29 3.12 7.43 20.09
N VAL A 30 4.00 7.49 19.11
CA VAL A 30 4.04 6.52 18.01
C VAL A 30 5.12 5.49 18.30
N HIS A 31 4.78 4.22 18.11
CA HIS A 31 5.74 3.14 18.18
C HIS A 31 6.39 2.91 16.83
N ASP A 32 7.71 2.90 16.80
CA ASP A 32 8.48 2.68 15.57
C ASP A 32 8.09 1.38 14.87
N GLU A 33 7.70 0.38 15.65
CA GLU A 33 7.27 -0.91 15.12
C GLU A 33 6.00 -0.79 14.26
N MET A 34 5.06 0.06 14.66
CA MET A 34 3.85 0.28 13.88
C MET A 34 4.16 0.95 12.55
N ILE A 35 5.02 1.94 12.58
CA ILE A 35 5.44 2.64 11.37
C ILE A 35 6.15 1.67 10.42
N ALA A 36 7.07 0.88 10.94
CA ALA A 36 7.79 -0.11 10.15
C ALA A 36 6.86 -1.13 9.52
N ASP A 37 5.86 -1.59 10.28
CA ASP A 37 4.88 -2.57 9.79
C ASP A 37 4.05 -1.99 8.65
N ILE A 38 3.55 -0.77 8.81
CA ILE A 38 2.77 -0.10 7.78
C ILE A 38 3.61 0.10 6.51
N LYS A 39 4.86 0.51 6.66
CA LYS A 39 5.78 0.70 5.54
C LYS A 39 6.03 -0.61 4.79
N ARG A 40 6.17 -1.72 5.50
CA ARG A 40 6.34 -3.04 4.87
C ARG A 40 5.11 -3.44 4.07
N ARG A 41 3.92 -3.25 4.62
CA ARG A 41 2.67 -3.55 3.92
C ARG A 41 2.54 -2.70 2.67
N LYS A 42 2.88 -1.43 2.77
CA LYS A 42 2.85 -0.51 1.64
C LYS A 42 3.79 -0.97 0.54
N LEU A 43 5.00 -1.40 0.89
CA LEU A 43 5.97 -1.91 -0.08
C LEU A 43 5.47 -3.17 -0.78
N ARG A 44 4.86 -4.09 -0.04
CA ARG A 44 4.29 -5.30 -0.62
C ARG A 44 3.19 -5.00 -1.62
N LEU A 45 2.30 -4.07 -1.27
CA LEU A 45 1.22 -3.66 -2.17
C LEU A 45 1.78 -3.00 -3.42
N LYS A 46 2.76 -2.12 -3.27
CA LYS A 46 3.40 -1.46 -4.40
C LYS A 46 4.05 -2.48 -5.32
N ASP A 47 4.70 -3.48 -4.76
CA ASP A 47 5.33 -4.54 -5.55
C ASP A 47 4.28 -5.33 -6.35
N GLN A 48 3.16 -5.68 -5.72
CA GLN A 48 2.06 -6.35 -6.40
C GLN A 48 1.48 -5.52 -7.52
N ILE A 49 1.29 -4.23 -7.28
CA ILE A 49 0.79 -3.29 -8.30
C ILE A 49 1.75 -3.25 -9.49
N ASN A 50 3.03 -3.13 -9.22
CA ASN A 50 4.05 -3.08 -10.27
C ASN A 50 4.08 -4.36 -11.09
N ARG A 51 3.95 -5.51 -10.44
CA ARG A 51 3.91 -6.79 -11.15
C ARG A 51 2.70 -6.91 -12.07
N LEU A 52 1.53 -6.50 -11.58
CA LEU A 52 0.32 -6.52 -12.40
C LEU A 52 0.44 -5.59 -13.59
N ARG A 53 1.00 -4.41 -13.39
CA ARG A 53 1.20 -3.45 -14.48
C ARG A 53 2.18 -4.00 -15.52
N SER A 54 3.26 -4.63 -15.08
CA SER A 54 4.22 -5.23 -15.98
C SER A 54 3.58 -6.34 -16.82
N ASP A 55 2.74 -7.16 -16.21
CA ASP A 55 2.05 -8.25 -16.91
C ASP A 55 1.05 -7.75 -17.93
N THR A 56 0.50 -6.56 -17.74
CA THR A 56 -0.52 -5.99 -18.63
C THR A 56 0.05 -5.06 -19.69
N GLN A 57 1.31 -4.68 -19.58
CA GLN A 57 1.96 -3.73 -20.50
C GLN A 57 2.82 -4.41 -21.56
N HIS A 58 2.29 -5.40 -22.21
CA HIS A 58 3.02 -6.05 -23.31
C HIS A 58 2.65 -5.47 -24.67
#